data_d6644471885176edd782284ef4b3b6cb
#
_entry.id   d6644471885176edd782284ef4b3b6cb
#
_cell.length_a   1.000
_cell.length_b   1.000
_cell.length_c   1.000
_cell.angle_alpha   90.00
_cell.angle_beta   90.00
_cell.angle_gamma   90.00
#
_symmetry.space_group_name_H-M   'P 1'
#
loop_
_entity.id
_entity.type
_entity.pdbx_description
1 polymer ?
#
loop_
_entity_poly.entity_id
_entity_poly.type
_entity_poly.pdbx_seq_one_letter_code
_entity_poly.pdbx_strand_id
1 'polypeptide(L)'
;KERLIALNKTINWKPESTGSGRFGKWLENLVDWNLSRSRFWGTPLPVWATEDRSEMKCIGSVAELYQECEKAVKAGVMPKNPLGRFKPGDMGQENYDSIDLHRPYVDSIVLVSDDGRAMHREPDLIDVWFDSGAMPYAQWHYPFENQEVFNQHFPADFIAEGVDQTRGWFFTLHAVA
;
A
#
# COMPACT_ATOMS: atom_id res chain seq x y z
N LYS A 1 6.56 -17.06 0.99
CA LYS A 1 6.88 -17.88 -0.17
C LYS A 1 6.06 -19.16 -0.16
N GLU A 2 6.13 -19.99 0.88
CA GLU A 2 5.41 -21.26 1.01
C GLU A 2 3.88 -21.07 0.89
N ARG A 3 3.33 -20.03 1.51
CA ARG A 3 1.92 -19.68 1.40
C ARG A 3 1.51 -19.37 -0.04
N LEU A 4 2.30 -18.60 -0.79
CA LEU A 4 2.03 -18.29 -2.19
C LEU A 4 2.04 -19.55 -3.06
N ILE A 5 2.97 -20.47 -2.83
CA ILE A 5 3.02 -21.76 -3.53
C ILE A 5 1.77 -22.60 -3.21
N ALA A 6 1.36 -22.64 -1.96
CA ALA A 6 0.16 -23.38 -1.54
C ALA A 6 -1.10 -22.79 -2.18
N LEU A 7 -1.28 -21.49 -2.17
CA LEU A 7 -2.43 -20.80 -2.76
C LEU A 7 -2.46 -20.96 -4.29
N ASN A 8 -1.32 -20.95 -4.99
CA ASN A 8 -1.27 -21.21 -6.43
C ASN A 8 -1.88 -22.57 -6.80
N LYS A 9 -1.74 -23.57 -5.93
CA LYS A 9 -2.30 -24.91 -6.18
C LYS A 9 -3.84 -24.96 -6.08
N THR A 10 -4.47 -23.94 -5.51
CA THR A 10 -5.94 -23.86 -5.42
C THR A 10 -6.56 -23.19 -6.66
N ILE A 11 -5.75 -22.56 -7.52
CA ILE A 11 -6.22 -21.88 -8.72
C ILE A 11 -6.43 -22.87 -9.86
N ASN A 12 -7.58 -22.81 -10.50
CA ASN A 12 -7.90 -23.62 -11.68
C ASN A 12 -7.31 -22.97 -12.95
N TRP A 13 -6.02 -23.13 -13.15
CA TRP A 13 -5.31 -22.58 -14.30
C TRP A 13 -5.76 -23.17 -15.64
N LYS A 14 -5.91 -22.33 -16.65
CA LYS A 14 -6.16 -22.72 -18.04
C LYS A 14 -5.15 -22.03 -18.97
N PRO A 15 -4.20 -22.75 -19.55
CA PRO A 15 -3.92 -24.19 -19.37
C PRO A 15 -3.27 -24.47 -17.99
N GLU A 16 -3.49 -25.66 -17.47
CA GLU A 16 -2.96 -26.12 -16.17
C GLU A 16 -1.43 -26.01 -16.06
N SER A 17 -0.75 -26.23 -17.18
CA SER A 17 0.72 -26.13 -17.27
C SER A 17 1.26 -24.72 -16.95
N THR A 18 0.44 -23.68 -17.04
CA THR A 18 0.82 -22.31 -16.62
C THR A 18 1.01 -22.26 -15.12
N GLY A 19 0.08 -22.81 -14.35
CA GLY A 19 0.14 -22.84 -12.91
C GLY A 19 1.24 -23.71 -12.33
N SER A 20 1.36 -24.95 -12.80
CA SER A 20 2.40 -25.88 -12.34
C SER A 20 3.79 -25.59 -12.92
N GLY A 21 3.85 -25.05 -14.13
CA GLY A 21 5.10 -24.74 -14.83
C GLY A 21 5.57 -23.31 -14.60
N ARG A 22 5.14 -22.38 -15.47
CA ARG A 22 5.67 -21.02 -15.53
C ARG A 22 5.46 -20.22 -14.21
N PHE A 23 4.26 -20.24 -13.68
CA PHE A 23 3.95 -19.49 -12.44
C PHE A 23 4.48 -20.22 -11.20
N GLY A 24 4.24 -21.52 -11.07
CA GLY A 24 4.72 -22.31 -9.94
C GLY A 24 6.23 -22.25 -9.78
N LYS A 25 6.99 -22.47 -10.87
CA LYS A 25 8.46 -22.34 -10.85
C LYS A 25 8.94 -20.93 -10.52
N TRP A 26 8.20 -19.89 -10.90
CA TRP A 26 8.50 -18.53 -10.51
C TRP A 26 8.37 -18.35 -9.00
N LEU A 27 7.28 -18.83 -8.40
CA LEU A 27 7.05 -18.75 -6.94
C LEU A 27 8.11 -19.56 -6.15
N GLU A 28 8.52 -20.72 -6.66
CA GLU A 28 9.59 -21.55 -6.04
C GLU A 28 10.94 -20.83 -5.97
N ASN A 29 11.23 -19.96 -6.94
CA ASN A 29 12.47 -19.20 -7.03
C ASN A 29 12.29 -17.72 -6.66
N LEU A 30 11.19 -17.39 -5.96
CA LEU A 30 10.86 -16.01 -5.59
C LEU A 30 11.91 -15.43 -4.65
N VAL A 31 12.38 -14.25 -4.99
CA VAL A 31 13.21 -13.36 -4.16
C VAL A 31 12.37 -12.22 -3.61
N ASP A 32 12.93 -11.44 -2.68
CA ASP A 32 12.24 -10.28 -2.11
C ASP A 32 11.89 -9.26 -3.19
N TRP A 33 10.68 -8.72 -3.09
CA TRP A 33 10.21 -7.64 -3.95
C TRP A 33 10.56 -6.30 -3.32
N ASN A 34 11.53 -5.60 -3.88
CA ASN A 34 11.80 -4.24 -3.48
C ASN A 34 10.66 -3.33 -3.96
N LEU A 35 9.91 -2.77 -3.00
CA LEU A 35 8.76 -1.92 -3.28
C LEU A 35 9.14 -0.46 -3.55
N SER A 36 10.32 0.01 -3.14
CA SER A 36 10.70 1.41 -3.29
C SER A 36 11.14 1.76 -4.72
N ARG A 37 10.72 2.94 -5.18
CA ARG A 37 11.10 3.50 -6.48
C ARG A 37 11.53 4.94 -6.33
N SER A 38 12.76 5.24 -6.76
CA SER A 38 13.31 6.59 -6.78
C SER A 38 12.76 7.37 -7.99
N ARG A 39 11.53 7.87 -7.86
CA ARG A 39 10.82 8.66 -8.87
C ARG A 39 10.12 9.84 -8.21
N PHE A 40 9.72 10.83 -9.02
CA PHE A 40 9.01 12.00 -8.49
C PHE A 40 7.51 11.79 -8.39
N TRP A 41 6.86 11.21 -9.41
CA TRP A 41 5.40 11.04 -9.47
C TRP A 41 4.97 9.59 -9.29
N GLY A 42 3.98 9.39 -8.46
CA GLY A 42 3.34 8.12 -8.13
C GLY A 42 2.88 8.09 -6.67
N THR A 43 2.52 6.92 -6.16
CA THR A 43 2.07 6.73 -4.78
C THR A 43 3.26 6.80 -3.81
N PRO A 44 3.32 7.78 -2.91
CA PRO A 44 4.41 7.89 -1.93
C PRO A 44 4.46 6.72 -0.96
N LEU A 45 5.64 6.25 -0.62
CA LEU A 45 5.80 5.29 0.48
C LEU A 45 5.32 5.92 1.79
N PRO A 46 4.36 5.31 2.51
CA PRO A 46 3.82 5.85 3.75
C PRO A 46 4.70 5.53 4.96
N VAL A 47 6.01 5.75 4.83
CA VAL A 47 7.00 5.42 5.85
C VAL A 47 7.74 6.67 6.29
N TRP A 48 7.75 6.93 7.58
CA TRP A 48 8.52 7.99 8.23
C TRP A 48 9.60 7.38 9.11
N ALA A 49 10.78 7.96 9.11
CA ALA A 49 11.92 7.48 9.88
C ALA A 49 12.65 8.63 10.58
N THR A 50 13.27 8.34 11.71
CA THR A 50 14.28 9.21 12.33
C THR A 50 15.53 9.26 11.45
N GLU A 51 16.36 10.32 11.59
CA GLU A 51 17.57 10.50 10.77
C GLU A 51 18.52 9.30 10.86
N ASP A 52 18.67 8.73 12.04
CA ASP A 52 19.49 7.53 12.30
C ASP A 52 18.77 6.21 11.97
N ARG A 53 17.51 6.27 11.52
CA ARG A 53 16.66 5.12 11.20
C ARG A 53 16.43 4.13 12.36
N SER A 54 16.68 4.56 13.59
CA SER A 54 16.44 3.72 14.76
C SER A 54 14.96 3.51 15.05
N GLU A 55 14.11 4.43 14.58
CA GLU A 55 12.65 4.31 14.65
C GLU A 55 12.04 4.60 13.28
N MET A 56 11.09 3.74 12.89
CA MET A 56 10.34 3.86 11.64
C MET A 56 8.86 3.63 11.89
N LYS A 57 8.00 4.45 11.27
CA LYS A 57 6.54 4.30 11.30
C LYS A 57 6.01 4.11 9.88
N CYS A 58 5.26 3.03 9.67
CA CYS A 58 4.50 2.80 8.44
C CYS A 58 3.04 3.15 8.70
N ILE A 59 2.53 4.15 8.01
CA ILE A 59 1.17 4.69 8.22
C ILE A 59 0.17 3.93 7.36
N GLY A 60 -0.84 3.34 7.98
CA GLY A 60 -1.82 2.49 7.33
C GLY A 60 -3.10 3.19 6.86
N SER A 61 -3.32 4.46 7.25
CA SER A 61 -4.52 5.22 6.83
C SER A 61 -4.33 6.72 6.95
N VAL A 62 -5.17 7.48 6.24
CA VAL A 62 -5.19 8.95 6.37
C VAL A 62 -5.60 9.39 7.78
N ALA A 63 -6.51 8.65 8.41
CA ALA A 63 -6.92 8.93 9.78
C ALA A 63 -5.77 8.74 10.78
N GLU A 64 -4.96 7.71 10.60
CA GLU A 64 -3.73 7.50 11.38
C GLU A 64 -2.72 8.61 11.13
N LEU A 65 -2.49 8.97 9.86
CA LEU A 65 -1.60 10.09 9.51
C LEU A 65 -2.04 11.39 10.17
N TYR A 66 -3.34 11.68 10.14
CA TYR A 66 -3.91 12.84 10.83
C TYR A 66 -3.55 12.84 12.32
N GLN A 67 -3.75 11.70 13.00
CA GLN A 67 -3.45 11.58 14.44
C GLN A 67 -1.96 11.73 14.74
N GLU A 68 -1.09 11.16 13.91
CA GLU A 68 0.37 11.30 14.07
C GLU A 68 0.81 12.75 13.80
N CYS A 69 0.18 13.47 12.86
CA CYS A 69 0.40 14.91 12.67
C CYS A 69 -0.03 15.72 13.92
N GLU A 70 -1.18 15.40 14.56
CA GLU A 70 -1.61 16.05 15.79
C GLU A 70 -0.60 15.83 16.93
N LYS A 71 -0.04 14.62 17.05
CA LYS A 71 1.03 14.33 18.02
C LYS A 71 2.28 15.17 17.74
N ALA A 72 2.68 15.29 16.49
CA ALA A 72 3.86 16.07 16.08
C ALA A 72 3.67 17.57 16.37
N VAL A 73 2.47 18.11 16.15
CA VAL A 73 2.12 19.50 16.52
C VAL A 73 2.18 19.69 18.02
N LYS A 74 1.58 18.77 18.80
CA LYS A 74 1.61 18.84 20.27
C LYS A 74 3.03 18.74 20.84
N ALA A 75 3.90 17.99 20.19
CA ALA A 75 5.31 17.87 20.55
C ALA A 75 6.16 19.06 20.08
N GLY A 76 5.60 20.01 19.33
CA GLY A 76 6.31 21.16 18.79
C GLY A 76 7.24 20.85 17.59
N VAL A 77 7.13 19.66 17.00
CA VAL A 77 7.92 19.24 15.83
C VAL A 77 7.37 19.88 14.56
N MET A 78 6.05 20.06 14.47
CA MET A 78 5.39 20.80 13.39
C MET A 78 4.59 22.00 13.94
N PRO A 79 4.50 23.10 13.17
CA PRO A 79 3.74 24.29 13.63
C PRO A 79 2.22 24.11 13.53
N LYS A 80 1.74 23.26 12.62
CA LYS A 80 0.32 22.96 12.38
C LYS A 80 0.15 21.62 11.69
N ASN A 81 -1.04 21.02 11.84
CA ASN A 81 -1.41 19.84 11.09
C ASN A 81 -1.75 20.20 9.63
N PRO A 82 -0.99 19.72 8.62
CA PRO A 82 -1.29 20.01 7.21
C PRO A 82 -2.60 19.35 6.74
N LEU A 83 -3.06 18.29 7.43
CA LEU A 83 -4.33 17.63 7.18
C LEU A 83 -5.50 18.22 7.99
N GLY A 84 -5.38 19.44 8.54
CA GLY A 84 -6.34 20.01 9.47
C GLY A 84 -7.76 20.23 8.91
N ARG A 85 -7.97 20.08 7.60
CA ARG A 85 -9.30 20.09 6.96
C ARG A 85 -9.94 18.70 6.90
N PHE A 86 -9.13 17.66 6.95
CA PHE A 86 -9.59 16.28 6.91
C PHE A 86 -10.31 15.91 8.20
N LYS A 87 -11.43 15.20 8.08
CA LYS A 87 -12.25 14.73 9.20
C LYS A 87 -12.11 13.20 9.30
N PRO A 88 -11.35 12.69 10.28
CA PRO A 88 -11.26 11.24 10.48
C PRO A 88 -12.63 10.59 10.66
N GLY A 89 -12.88 9.50 9.93
CA GLY A 89 -14.16 8.78 9.94
C GLY A 89 -15.20 9.27 8.92
N ASP A 90 -14.97 10.40 8.27
CA ASP A 90 -15.81 10.86 7.16
C ASP A 90 -15.24 10.33 5.83
N MET A 91 -15.95 9.39 5.20
CA MET A 91 -15.57 8.74 3.92
C MET A 91 -16.08 9.50 2.69
N GLY A 92 -16.68 10.68 2.87
CA GLY A 92 -17.20 11.50 1.78
C GLY A 92 -16.09 12.00 0.84
N GLN A 93 -16.39 12.06 -0.46
CA GLN A 93 -15.45 12.51 -1.50
C GLN A 93 -14.88 13.91 -1.18
N GLU A 94 -15.72 14.85 -0.74
CA GLU A 94 -15.29 16.20 -0.39
C GLU A 94 -14.23 16.24 0.72
N ASN A 95 -14.29 15.29 1.66
CA ASN A 95 -13.31 15.18 2.73
C ASN A 95 -11.95 14.74 2.17
N TYR A 96 -11.93 13.76 1.28
CA TYR A 96 -10.68 13.29 0.63
C TYR A 96 -10.14 14.31 -0.37
N ASP A 97 -10.99 15.05 -1.08
CA ASP A 97 -10.58 16.14 -1.99
C ASP A 97 -9.97 17.34 -1.25
N SER A 98 -10.13 17.41 0.08
CA SER A 98 -9.55 18.45 0.91
C SER A 98 -8.06 18.32 1.18
N ILE A 99 -7.46 17.18 0.82
CA ILE A 99 -6.06 16.82 1.06
C ILE A 99 -5.40 16.35 -0.23
N ASP A 100 -4.07 16.49 -0.29
CA ASP A 100 -3.25 15.94 -1.36
C ASP A 100 -2.05 15.21 -0.72
N LEU A 101 -1.95 13.91 -0.98
CA LEU A 101 -0.88 13.05 -0.46
C LEU A 101 0.23 12.77 -1.48
N HIS A 102 0.18 13.42 -2.66
CA HIS A 102 1.28 13.34 -3.61
C HIS A 102 2.48 14.18 -3.18
N ARG A 103 3.62 13.90 -3.78
CA ARG A 103 4.77 14.80 -3.71
C ARG A 103 4.47 16.11 -4.49
N PRO A 104 4.90 17.27 -4.00
CA PRO A 104 5.76 17.49 -2.81
C PRO A 104 4.98 17.67 -1.49
N TYR A 105 3.65 17.63 -1.50
CA TYR A 105 2.82 17.99 -0.33
C TYR A 105 3.07 17.08 0.87
N VAL A 106 3.05 15.76 0.65
CA VAL A 106 3.28 14.77 1.71
C VAL A 106 4.71 14.84 2.28
N ASP A 107 5.68 15.29 1.50
CA ASP A 107 7.07 15.41 1.93
C ASP A 107 7.27 16.49 2.99
N SER A 108 6.33 17.44 3.12
CA SER A 108 6.33 18.47 4.16
C SER A 108 5.86 17.98 5.53
N ILE A 109 5.31 16.77 5.60
CA ILE A 109 4.80 16.18 6.85
C ILE A 109 5.98 15.61 7.64
N VAL A 110 6.15 16.13 8.86
CA VAL A 110 7.15 15.66 9.82
C VAL A 110 6.42 15.04 11.00
N LEU A 111 6.65 13.77 11.27
CA LEU A 111 6.07 13.09 12.41
C LEU A 111 7.02 13.14 13.62
N VAL A 112 6.57 12.61 14.75
CA VAL A 112 7.36 12.55 15.98
C VAL A 112 7.56 11.10 16.42
N SER A 113 8.79 10.76 16.77
CA SER A 113 9.15 9.46 17.36
C SER A 113 8.69 9.36 18.81
N ASP A 114 8.75 8.17 19.37
CA ASP A 114 8.35 7.94 20.76
C ASP A 114 9.27 8.66 21.77
N ASP A 115 10.51 8.96 21.38
CA ASP A 115 11.47 9.74 22.17
C ASP A 115 11.49 11.25 21.84
N GLY A 116 10.57 11.71 20.98
CA GLY A 116 10.36 13.14 20.70
C GLY A 116 11.20 13.69 19.53
N ARG A 117 11.90 12.85 18.77
CA ARG A 117 12.70 13.27 17.59
C ARG A 117 11.82 13.46 16.37
N ALA A 118 12.25 14.31 15.44
CA ALA A 118 11.61 14.46 14.15
C ALA A 118 11.78 13.19 13.29
N MET A 119 10.70 12.82 12.61
CA MET A 119 10.69 11.73 11.64
C MET A 119 10.30 12.29 10.28
N HIS A 120 11.11 12.04 9.28
CA HIS A 120 10.88 12.46 7.90
C HIS A 120 10.43 11.29 7.04
N ARG A 121 9.57 11.57 6.06
CA ARG A 121 9.10 10.54 5.12
C ARG A 121 10.26 10.03 4.25
N GLU A 122 10.28 8.73 4.00
CA GLU A 122 11.17 8.14 3.01
C GLU A 122 10.85 8.71 1.61
N PRO A 123 11.85 9.24 0.88
CA PRO A 123 11.60 10.03 -0.33
C PRO A 123 11.06 9.21 -1.50
N ASP A 124 11.22 7.91 -1.47
CA ASP A 124 10.80 7.01 -2.54
C ASP A 124 9.28 6.90 -2.66
N LEU A 125 8.85 6.40 -3.82
CA LEU A 125 7.48 6.00 -4.14
C LEU A 125 7.35 4.49 -4.05
N ILE A 126 6.14 4.00 -3.96
CA ILE A 126 5.86 2.57 -4.07
C ILE A 126 5.89 2.14 -5.54
N ASP A 127 6.25 0.89 -5.78
CA ASP A 127 6.18 0.28 -7.11
C ASP A 127 4.74 0.30 -7.63
N VAL A 128 4.51 0.81 -8.83
CA VAL A 128 3.19 0.86 -9.47
C VAL A 128 2.54 -0.52 -9.61
N TRP A 129 3.34 -1.58 -9.60
CA TRP A 129 2.82 -2.95 -9.56
C TRP A 129 2.15 -3.31 -8.24
N PHE A 130 2.49 -2.64 -7.15
CA PHE A 130 1.75 -2.73 -5.91
C PHE A 130 0.37 -2.11 -6.05
N ASP A 131 0.26 -0.92 -6.65
CA ASP A 131 -1.02 -0.26 -6.88
C ASP A 131 -1.95 -1.17 -7.70
N SER A 132 -1.46 -1.75 -8.80
CA SER A 132 -2.25 -2.67 -9.63
C SER A 132 -2.60 -3.97 -8.91
N GLY A 133 -1.71 -4.50 -8.07
CA GLY A 133 -1.95 -5.68 -7.24
C GLY A 133 -2.94 -5.44 -6.10
N ALA A 134 -3.05 -4.20 -5.64
CA ALA A 134 -4.00 -3.80 -4.59
C ALA A 134 -5.42 -3.55 -5.11
N MET A 135 -5.65 -3.58 -6.44
CA MET A 135 -6.94 -3.25 -7.05
C MET A 135 -8.14 -4.00 -6.43
N PRO A 136 -8.08 -5.31 -6.12
CA PRO A 136 -9.22 -6.01 -5.52
C PRO A 136 -9.72 -5.39 -4.21
N TYR A 137 -8.82 -4.77 -3.46
CA TYR A 137 -9.12 -4.07 -2.20
C TYR A 137 -9.48 -2.61 -2.45
N ALA A 138 -8.67 -1.93 -3.24
CA ALA A 138 -8.77 -0.50 -3.49
C ALA A 138 -10.08 -0.10 -4.16
N GLN A 139 -10.60 -0.90 -5.09
CA GLN A 139 -11.89 -0.61 -5.76
C GLN A 139 -13.07 -0.51 -4.80
N TRP A 140 -12.99 -1.16 -3.63
CA TRP A 140 -14.01 -1.14 -2.59
C TRP A 140 -13.67 -0.23 -1.42
N HIS A 141 -12.51 0.40 -1.44
CA HIS A 141 -11.94 1.12 -0.30
C HIS A 141 -11.86 0.24 0.96
N TYR A 142 -11.63 -1.07 0.76
CA TYR A 142 -11.48 -2.04 1.84
C TYR A 142 -10.12 -1.83 2.56
N PRO A 143 -10.04 -1.91 3.91
CA PRO A 143 -11.08 -2.36 4.84
C PRO A 143 -11.96 -1.24 5.43
N PHE A 144 -11.86 -0.01 4.95
CA PHE A 144 -12.52 1.16 5.54
C PHE A 144 -14.00 1.23 5.19
N GLU A 145 -14.37 0.79 3.98
CA GLU A 145 -15.73 0.78 3.46
C GLU A 145 -16.05 -0.57 2.76
N ASN A 146 -17.32 -0.78 2.43
CA ASN A 146 -17.80 -1.87 1.56
C ASN A 146 -17.32 -3.27 1.95
N GLN A 147 -17.09 -3.54 3.24
CA GLN A 147 -16.59 -4.83 3.72
C GLN A 147 -17.50 -6.00 3.33
N GLU A 148 -18.83 -5.82 3.40
CA GLU A 148 -19.79 -6.86 3.02
C GLU A 148 -19.70 -7.20 1.53
N VAL A 149 -19.61 -6.16 0.68
CA VAL A 149 -19.46 -6.31 -0.77
C VAL A 149 -18.15 -7.01 -1.10
N PHE A 150 -17.06 -6.59 -0.48
CA PHE A 150 -15.75 -7.24 -0.63
C PHE A 150 -15.81 -8.72 -0.27
N ASN A 151 -16.37 -9.07 0.90
CA ASN A 151 -16.45 -10.45 1.37
C ASN A 151 -17.32 -11.36 0.48
N GLN A 152 -18.25 -10.79 -0.28
CA GLN A 152 -19.09 -11.51 -1.23
C GLN A 152 -18.43 -11.73 -2.60
N HIS A 153 -17.46 -10.87 -2.97
CA HIS A 153 -16.86 -10.83 -4.31
C HIS A 153 -15.37 -11.19 -4.34
N PHE A 154 -14.75 -11.35 -3.19
CA PHE A 154 -13.33 -11.75 -3.11
C PHE A 154 -13.18 -13.16 -2.52
N PRO A 155 -12.37 -14.05 -3.13
CA PRO A 155 -11.64 -13.84 -4.38
C PRO A 155 -12.56 -13.85 -5.62
N ALA A 156 -12.10 -13.24 -6.72
CA ALA A 156 -12.83 -13.27 -7.99
C ALA A 156 -12.95 -14.69 -8.54
N ASP A 157 -14.09 -15.00 -9.20
CA ASP A 157 -14.34 -16.32 -9.79
C ASP A 157 -13.51 -16.58 -11.04
N PHE A 158 -13.15 -15.52 -11.78
CA PHE A 158 -12.49 -15.63 -13.08
C PHE A 158 -11.64 -14.40 -13.43
N ILE A 159 -10.49 -14.66 -14.03
CA ILE A 159 -9.63 -13.64 -14.64
C ILE A 159 -9.01 -14.22 -15.91
N ALA A 160 -8.90 -13.42 -16.99
CA ALA A 160 -8.28 -13.84 -18.25
C ALA A 160 -7.33 -12.75 -18.76
N GLU A 161 -6.07 -13.13 -18.91
CA GLU A 161 -5.00 -12.31 -19.48
C GLU A 161 -3.96 -13.18 -20.19
N GLY A 162 -2.99 -12.55 -20.85
CA GLY A 162 -1.87 -13.25 -21.47
C GLY A 162 -0.96 -13.96 -20.47
N VAL A 163 -0.26 -14.99 -20.90
CA VAL A 163 0.63 -15.79 -20.05
C VAL A 163 1.82 -15.00 -19.49
N ASP A 164 2.17 -13.87 -20.10
CA ASP A 164 3.18 -12.92 -19.63
C ASP A 164 2.80 -12.34 -18.25
N GLN A 165 1.50 -12.22 -17.93
CA GLN A 165 1.02 -11.70 -16.66
C GLN A 165 1.30 -12.59 -15.44
N THR A 166 1.77 -13.82 -15.68
CA THR A 166 2.35 -14.66 -14.61
C THR A 166 3.60 -14.04 -13.95
N ARG A 167 4.23 -13.07 -14.62
CA ARG A 167 5.34 -12.25 -14.10
C ARG A 167 5.02 -10.75 -14.11
N GLY A 168 3.76 -10.42 -14.05
CA GLY A 168 3.24 -9.07 -14.01
C GLY A 168 2.04 -9.04 -13.07
N TRP A 169 0.88 -8.68 -13.58
CA TRP A 169 -0.31 -8.45 -12.77
C TRP A 169 -0.78 -9.68 -11.97
N PHE A 170 -0.78 -10.87 -12.56
CA PHE A 170 -1.16 -12.09 -11.81
C PHE A 170 -0.26 -12.34 -10.61
N PHE A 171 1.05 -12.09 -10.75
CA PHE A 171 1.97 -12.22 -9.64
C PHE A 171 1.68 -11.19 -8.54
N THR A 172 1.47 -9.93 -8.90
CA THR A 172 1.23 -8.87 -7.90
C THR A 172 -0.11 -9.01 -7.21
N LEU A 173 -1.17 -9.41 -7.93
CA LEU A 173 -2.44 -9.81 -7.31
C LEU A 173 -2.25 -10.92 -6.28
N HIS A 174 -1.52 -11.97 -6.66
CA HIS A 174 -1.28 -13.12 -5.79
C HIS A 174 -0.38 -12.81 -4.59
N ALA A 175 0.54 -11.85 -4.75
CA ALA A 175 1.47 -11.46 -3.69
C ALA A 175 0.84 -10.51 -2.66
N VAL A 176 -0.11 -9.66 -3.08
CA VAL A 176 -0.80 -8.69 -2.20
C VAL A 176 -1.98 -9.34 -1.48
N ALA A 177 -2.68 -10.30 -2.11
CA ALA A 177 -3.78 -11.06 -1.50
C ALA A 177 -3.29 -12.08 -0.48
#